data_baaf065dca40de8a27f54959620c7940
#
_entry.id   baaf065dca40de8a27f54959620c7940
#
_cell.length_a   1.000
_cell.length_b   1.000
_cell.length_c   1.000
_cell.angle_alpha   90.00
_cell.angle_beta   90.00
_cell.angle_gamma   90.00
#
_symmetry.space_group_name_H-M   'P 1'
#
loop_
_entity.id
_entity.type
_entity.pdbx_description
1 polymer ?
#
loop_
_entity_poly.entity_id
_entity_poly.type
_entity_poly.pdbx_seq_one_letter_code
_entity_poly.pdbx_strand_id
1 'polypeptide(L)'
;MKISTLAATIFCLFLVLAVSAFGQQPQPAAADDLNSQIESLRADTRADKVAIITEAMKFTPQESSAFWPIYKKYESDLAKLNDGRVELIKSYAQKYTTLTDADAKQFAEQSFDLEQRRVDLKKKYFKEFNKQLPRTTVAKFFQLEHRLDLLIDLA
;
A
#
# COMPACT_ATOMS: atom_id res chain seq x y z
N MET A 1 -68.53 -0.04 -33.73
CA MET A 1 -67.45 -0.54 -34.59
C MET A 1 -66.36 0.55 -34.73
N LYS A 2 -65.54 0.78 -33.72
CA LYS A 2 -64.40 1.68 -33.74
C LYS A 2 -63.47 1.32 -32.51
N ILE A 3 -62.79 0.21 -32.62
CA ILE A 3 -61.73 -0.17 -31.67
C ILE A 3 -60.65 -0.86 -32.50
N SER A 4 -59.73 -0.11 -33.09
CA SER A 4 -58.61 -0.69 -33.81
C SER A 4 -57.45 0.29 -34.11
N THR A 5 -57.36 1.46 -33.51
CA THR A 5 -56.28 2.40 -33.81
C THR A 5 -55.46 2.86 -32.59
N LEU A 6 -55.71 2.28 -31.40
CA LEU A 6 -54.98 2.67 -30.18
C LEU A 6 -53.91 1.68 -29.74
N ALA A 7 -53.73 0.54 -30.43
CA ALA A 7 -52.78 -0.51 -30.06
C ALA A 7 -51.43 -0.46 -30.82
N ALA A 8 -51.35 0.38 -31.85
CA ALA A 8 -50.13 0.44 -32.70
C ALA A 8 -49.10 1.52 -32.30
N THR A 9 -49.49 2.47 -31.45
CA THR A 9 -48.62 3.60 -31.05
C THR A 9 -47.84 3.38 -29.75
N ILE A 10 -48.12 2.32 -28.99
CA ILE A 10 -47.41 2.03 -27.72
C ILE A 10 -46.21 1.10 -27.93
N PHE A 11 -46.11 0.42 -29.08
CA PHE A 11 -45.00 -0.54 -29.32
C PHE A 11 -43.71 0.09 -29.87
N CYS A 12 -43.76 1.34 -30.36
CA CYS A 12 -42.54 2.03 -30.87
C CYS A 12 -41.79 2.86 -29.84
N LEU A 13 -42.30 3.01 -28.61
CA LEU A 13 -41.62 3.84 -27.57
C LEU A 13 -40.75 3.07 -26.62
N PHE A 14 -40.66 1.73 -26.74
CA PHE A 14 -39.84 0.89 -25.84
C PHE A 14 -38.51 0.39 -26.45
N LEU A 15 -38.14 0.81 -27.65
CA LEU A 15 -36.97 0.30 -28.36
C LEU A 15 -35.78 1.30 -28.44
N VAL A 16 -35.79 2.40 -27.68
CA VAL A 16 -34.70 3.42 -27.70
C VAL A 16 -33.97 3.57 -26.35
N LEU A 17 -34.29 2.75 -25.35
CA LEU A 17 -33.64 2.85 -24.01
C LEU A 17 -32.66 1.70 -23.68
N ALA A 18 -32.17 0.95 -24.66
CA ALA A 18 -31.32 -0.20 -24.42
C ALA A 18 -29.89 -0.09 -25.03
N VAL A 19 -29.36 1.11 -25.26
CA VAL A 19 -27.99 1.27 -25.75
C VAL A 19 -27.29 2.41 -24.98
N SER A 20 -27.07 2.27 -23.66
CA SER A 20 -26.20 3.16 -22.92
C SER A 20 -25.59 2.46 -21.69
N ALA A 21 -25.35 1.14 -21.74
CA ALA A 21 -24.77 0.40 -20.62
C ALA A 21 -23.44 -0.30 -20.99
N PHE A 22 -22.76 0.15 -22.04
CA PHE A 22 -21.42 -0.35 -22.35
C PHE A 22 -20.48 0.83 -22.55
N GLY A 23 -19.67 1.12 -21.54
CA GLY A 23 -18.59 2.09 -21.66
C GLY A 23 -18.34 2.96 -20.44
N GLN A 24 -18.52 2.47 -19.23
CA GLN A 24 -17.82 3.09 -18.10
C GLN A 24 -16.42 2.47 -18.06
N GLN A 25 -15.49 3.04 -18.86
CA GLN A 25 -14.07 2.97 -18.54
C GLN A 25 -13.88 3.47 -17.11
N PRO A 26 -13.01 2.80 -16.31
CA PRO A 26 -12.67 3.30 -14.97
C PRO A 26 -12.20 4.75 -15.10
N GLN A 27 -12.97 5.66 -14.53
CA GLN A 27 -12.71 7.09 -14.62
C GLN A 27 -11.39 7.40 -13.90
N PRO A 28 -10.47 8.20 -14.46
CA PRO A 28 -9.22 8.61 -13.80
C PRO A 28 -9.43 9.14 -12.38
N ALA A 29 -10.54 9.78 -12.10
CA ALA A 29 -10.91 10.27 -10.77
C ALA A 29 -10.96 9.18 -9.67
N ALA A 30 -11.31 7.93 -10.01
CA ALA A 30 -11.34 6.84 -9.04
C ALA A 30 -9.92 6.35 -8.65
N ALA A 31 -8.97 6.43 -9.57
CA ALA A 31 -7.58 6.06 -9.31
C ALA A 31 -6.86 7.13 -8.45
N ASP A 32 -7.14 8.41 -8.70
CA ASP A 32 -6.58 9.53 -7.92
C ASP A 32 -7.15 9.53 -6.50
N ASP A 33 -8.43 9.24 -6.33
CA ASP A 33 -9.08 9.09 -5.02
C ASP A 33 -8.49 7.91 -4.23
N LEU A 34 -8.29 6.75 -4.87
CA LEU A 34 -7.65 5.60 -4.24
C LEU A 34 -6.21 5.89 -3.80
N ASN A 35 -5.41 6.55 -4.63
CA ASN A 35 -4.04 6.94 -4.27
C ASN A 35 -4.04 7.93 -3.10
N SER A 36 -4.96 8.89 -3.08
CA SER A 36 -5.13 9.84 -1.97
C SER A 36 -5.50 9.13 -0.66
N GLN A 37 -6.40 8.16 -0.70
CA GLN A 37 -6.77 7.35 0.47
C GLN A 37 -5.58 6.51 0.97
N ILE A 38 -4.82 5.88 0.08
CA ILE A 38 -3.60 5.13 0.44
C ILE A 38 -2.59 6.04 1.12
N GLU A 39 -2.34 7.25 0.61
CA GLU A 39 -1.40 8.19 1.22
C GLU A 39 -1.88 8.72 2.58
N SER A 40 -3.16 8.93 2.77
CA SER A 40 -3.74 9.27 4.07
C SER A 40 -3.52 8.16 5.10
N LEU A 41 -3.86 6.92 4.75
CA LEU A 41 -3.64 5.75 5.62
C LEU A 41 -2.15 5.55 5.97
N ARG A 42 -1.26 5.80 5.02
CA ARG A 42 0.20 5.74 5.25
C ARG A 42 0.67 6.84 6.19
N ALA A 43 0.11 8.05 6.09
CA ALA A 43 0.44 9.16 6.98
C ALA A 43 -0.01 8.86 8.41
N ASP A 44 -1.23 8.36 8.58
CA ASP A 44 -1.78 7.96 9.88
C ASP A 44 -0.95 6.84 10.50
N THR A 45 -0.64 5.78 9.74
CA THR A 45 0.21 4.67 10.20
C THR A 45 1.61 5.15 10.63
N ARG A 46 2.21 6.10 9.89
CA ARG A 46 3.51 6.68 10.28
C ARG A 46 3.42 7.47 11.58
N ALA A 47 2.36 8.25 11.77
CA ALA A 47 2.14 9.01 12.99
C ALA A 47 1.96 8.08 14.21
N ASP A 48 1.17 7.03 14.06
CA ASP A 48 0.95 6.01 15.08
C ASP A 48 2.25 5.28 15.44
N LYS A 49 3.05 4.88 14.44
CA LYS A 49 4.36 4.27 14.68
C LYS A 49 5.28 5.19 15.49
N VAL A 50 5.35 6.47 15.16
CA VAL A 50 6.17 7.45 15.90
C VAL A 50 5.69 7.57 17.33
N ALA A 51 4.38 7.65 17.57
CA ALA A 51 3.81 7.72 18.92
C ALA A 51 4.13 6.48 19.76
N ILE A 52 3.95 5.28 19.17
CA ILE A 52 4.25 4.01 19.83
C ILE A 52 5.75 3.88 20.14
N ILE A 53 6.62 4.23 19.20
CA ILE A 53 8.08 4.18 19.39
C ILE A 53 8.50 5.14 20.50
N THR A 54 7.96 6.37 20.51
CA THR A 54 8.27 7.37 21.53
C THR A 54 7.93 6.86 22.91
N GLU A 55 6.71 6.32 23.09
CA GLU A 55 6.24 5.81 24.38
C GLU A 55 6.99 4.54 24.82
N ALA A 56 7.20 3.59 23.92
CA ALA A 56 7.80 2.31 24.26
C ALA A 56 9.31 2.40 24.52
N MET A 57 10.01 3.26 23.77
CA MET A 57 11.47 3.34 23.85
C MET A 57 11.97 4.15 25.05
N LYS A 58 11.25 5.19 25.44
CA LYS A 58 11.60 6.10 26.57
C LYS A 58 13.05 6.57 26.48
N PHE A 59 13.41 7.09 25.30
CA PHE A 59 14.76 7.58 25.02
C PHE A 59 15.21 8.66 26.00
N THR A 60 16.47 8.63 26.38
CA THR A 60 17.13 9.81 26.96
C THR A 60 17.18 10.95 25.92
N PRO A 61 17.36 12.22 26.31
CA PRO A 61 17.51 13.33 25.37
C PRO A 61 18.62 13.09 24.33
N GLN A 62 19.73 12.48 24.73
CA GLN A 62 20.86 12.16 23.85
C GLN A 62 20.48 11.06 22.84
N GLU A 63 19.86 9.97 23.31
CA GLU A 63 19.39 8.90 22.44
C GLU A 63 18.34 9.40 21.46
N SER A 64 17.39 10.22 21.91
CA SER A 64 16.34 10.82 21.07
C SER A 64 16.94 11.67 19.95
N SER A 65 17.90 12.55 20.27
CA SER A 65 18.54 13.40 19.26
C SER A 65 19.36 12.61 18.23
N ALA A 66 19.92 11.45 18.61
CA ALA A 66 20.63 10.57 17.71
C ALA A 66 19.70 9.66 16.90
N PHE A 67 18.59 9.20 17.50
CA PHE A 67 17.66 8.24 16.90
C PHE A 67 16.85 8.82 15.76
N TRP A 68 16.14 9.93 15.98
CA TRP A 68 15.15 10.44 15.04
C TRP A 68 15.69 10.82 13.66
N PRO A 69 16.89 11.42 13.51
CA PRO A 69 17.45 11.67 12.18
C PRO A 69 17.71 10.41 11.36
N ILE A 70 18.13 9.31 12.03
CA ILE A 70 18.35 8.02 11.38
C ILE A 70 17.02 7.36 11.04
N TYR A 71 16.05 7.38 11.98
CA TYR A 71 14.72 6.84 11.79
C TYR A 71 13.99 7.47 10.62
N LYS A 72 14.06 8.81 10.49
CA LYS A 72 13.46 9.51 9.35
C LYS A 72 14.00 9.02 8.00
N LYS A 73 15.30 8.74 7.90
CA LYS A 73 15.91 8.17 6.69
C LYS A 73 15.47 6.73 6.46
N TYR A 74 15.42 5.93 7.52
CA TYR A 74 14.91 4.56 7.48
C TYR A 74 13.48 4.51 6.95
N GLU A 75 12.57 5.30 7.50
CA GLU A 75 11.17 5.40 7.08
C GLU A 75 11.04 5.86 5.62
N SER A 76 11.85 6.83 5.20
CA SER A 76 11.84 7.28 3.80
C SER A 76 12.28 6.18 2.83
N ASP A 77 13.32 5.40 3.16
CA ASP A 77 13.77 4.30 2.32
C ASP A 77 12.77 3.11 2.35
N LEU A 78 12.13 2.87 3.51
CA LEU A 78 11.07 1.86 3.65
C LEU A 78 9.83 2.22 2.83
N ALA A 79 9.44 3.50 2.81
CA ALA A 79 8.32 3.97 2.00
C ALA A 79 8.54 3.68 0.50
N LYS A 80 9.74 3.97 -0.03
CA LYS A 80 10.08 3.66 -1.43
C LYS A 80 10.01 2.16 -1.75
N LEU A 81 10.39 1.31 -0.78
CA LEU A 81 10.29 -0.14 -0.94
C LEU A 81 8.82 -0.60 -0.95
N ASN A 82 8.00 -0.01 -0.09
CA ASN A 82 6.56 -0.29 -0.04
C ASN A 82 5.83 0.20 -1.30
N ASP A 83 6.28 1.30 -1.94
CA ASP A 83 5.77 1.72 -3.26
C ASP A 83 5.96 0.62 -4.30
N GLY A 84 7.15 0.00 -4.34
CA GLY A 84 7.42 -1.14 -5.21
C GLY A 84 6.49 -2.34 -4.95
N ARG A 85 6.14 -2.60 -3.67
CA ARG A 85 5.17 -3.65 -3.31
C ARG A 85 3.76 -3.34 -3.81
N VAL A 86 3.31 -2.09 -3.66
CA VAL A 86 1.99 -1.65 -4.16
C VAL A 86 1.91 -1.77 -5.67
N GLU A 87 2.95 -1.35 -6.40
CA GLU A 87 2.99 -1.48 -7.85
C GLU A 87 3.01 -2.94 -8.32
N LEU A 88 3.70 -3.83 -7.59
CA LEU A 88 3.67 -5.27 -7.87
C LEU A 88 2.26 -5.85 -7.71
N ILE A 89 1.55 -5.48 -6.63
CA ILE A 89 0.16 -5.90 -6.38
C ILE A 89 -0.77 -5.40 -7.48
N LYS A 90 -0.67 -4.12 -7.87
CA LYS A 90 -1.47 -3.54 -8.96
C LYS A 90 -1.22 -4.27 -10.29
N SER A 91 0.04 -4.51 -10.61
CA SER A 91 0.43 -5.22 -11.84
C SER A 91 -0.10 -6.66 -11.86
N TYR A 92 -0.04 -7.37 -10.74
CA TYR A 92 -0.62 -8.69 -10.59
C TYR A 92 -2.13 -8.67 -10.79
N ALA A 93 -2.84 -7.74 -10.14
CA ALA A 93 -4.29 -7.60 -10.26
C ALA A 93 -4.73 -7.32 -11.71
N GLN A 94 -4.00 -6.47 -12.45
CA GLN A 94 -4.28 -6.17 -13.85
C GLN A 94 -4.12 -7.38 -14.77
N LYS A 95 -3.17 -8.27 -14.48
CA LYS A 95 -2.88 -9.47 -15.28
C LYS A 95 -3.62 -10.73 -14.82
N TYR A 96 -4.35 -10.66 -13.70
CA TYR A 96 -4.89 -11.83 -13.00
C TYR A 96 -5.68 -12.78 -13.92
N THR A 97 -6.51 -12.25 -14.84
CA THR A 97 -7.35 -13.04 -15.75
C THR A 97 -6.61 -13.60 -16.98
N THR A 98 -5.42 -13.07 -17.26
CA THR A 98 -4.59 -13.45 -18.42
C THR A 98 -3.22 -13.98 -17.99
N LEU A 99 -3.07 -14.34 -16.71
CA LEU A 99 -1.81 -14.73 -16.10
C LEU A 99 -1.26 -15.99 -16.78
N THR A 100 -0.03 -15.89 -17.29
CA THR A 100 0.73 -17.04 -17.81
C THR A 100 1.66 -17.61 -16.74
N ASP A 101 2.17 -18.85 -16.95
CA ASP A 101 3.16 -19.46 -16.06
C ASP A 101 4.43 -18.59 -15.94
N ALA A 102 4.82 -17.93 -17.03
CA ALA A 102 5.97 -17.02 -17.04
C ALA A 102 5.71 -15.77 -16.19
N ASP A 103 4.51 -15.16 -16.31
CA ASP A 103 4.10 -14.04 -15.46
C ASP A 103 4.04 -14.45 -13.98
N ALA A 104 3.45 -15.61 -13.69
CA ALA A 104 3.35 -16.11 -12.30
C ALA A 104 4.72 -16.30 -11.67
N LYS A 105 5.67 -16.90 -12.41
CA LYS A 105 7.06 -17.03 -11.98
C LYS A 105 7.70 -15.65 -11.71
N GLN A 106 7.55 -14.72 -12.66
CA GLN A 106 8.12 -13.37 -12.53
C GLN A 106 7.58 -12.62 -11.30
N PHE A 107 6.26 -12.68 -11.06
CA PHE A 107 5.65 -12.04 -9.89
C PHE A 107 6.15 -12.64 -8.57
N ALA A 108 6.31 -13.97 -8.50
CA ALA A 108 6.87 -14.62 -7.32
C ALA A 108 8.33 -14.20 -7.06
N GLU A 109 9.17 -14.18 -8.10
CA GLU A 109 10.57 -13.75 -7.99
C GLU A 109 10.68 -12.29 -7.55
N GLN A 110 9.84 -11.39 -8.08
CA GLN A 110 9.78 -9.99 -7.67
C GLN A 110 9.32 -9.81 -6.22
N SER A 111 8.36 -10.64 -5.76
CA SER A 111 7.93 -10.64 -4.36
C SER A 111 9.08 -11.01 -3.43
N PHE A 112 9.80 -12.09 -3.72
CA PHE A 112 10.97 -12.51 -2.94
C PHE A 112 12.10 -11.46 -2.95
N ASP A 113 12.35 -10.80 -4.08
CA ASP A 113 13.32 -9.70 -4.14
C ASP A 113 12.94 -8.54 -3.22
N LEU A 114 11.68 -8.14 -3.21
CA LEU A 114 11.18 -7.08 -2.32
C LEU A 114 11.34 -7.45 -0.84
N GLU A 115 11.05 -8.71 -0.47
CA GLU A 115 11.26 -9.20 0.90
C GLU A 115 12.75 -9.19 1.28
N GLN A 116 13.62 -9.66 0.39
CA GLN A 116 15.06 -9.64 0.62
C GLN A 116 15.58 -8.21 0.79
N ARG A 117 15.14 -7.28 -0.06
CA ARG A 117 15.50 -5.85 0.02
C ARG A 117 15.02 -5.23 1.34
N ARG A 118 13.85 -5.64 1.87
CA ARG A 118 13.36 -5.20 3.18
C ARG A 118 14.27 -5.68 4.31
N VAL A 119 14.73 -6.93 4.26
CA VAL A 119 15.68 -7.47 5.22
C VAL A 119 17.03 -6.72 5.14
N ASP A 120 17.52 -6.45 3.95
CA ASP A 120 18.80 -5.77 3.75
C ASP A 120 18.72 -4.29 4.17
N LEU A 121 17.59 -3.64 3.96
CA LEU A 121 17.31 -2.31 4.49
C LEU A 121 17.38 -2.28 6.02
N LYS A 122 16.73 -3.22 6.70
CA LYS A 122 16.81 -3.35 8.16
C LYS A 122 18.24 -3.58 8.63
N LYS A 123 18.99 -4.46 7.98
CA LYS A 123 20.42 -4.69 8.30
C LYS A 123 21.29 -3.44 8.11
N LYS A 124 21.04 -2.67 7.03
CA LYS A 124 21.71 -1.39 6.79
C LYS A 124 21.48 -0.44 7.96
N TYR A 125 20.22 -0.21 8.32
CA TYR A 125 19.90 0.74 9.39
C TYR A 125 20.23 0.22 10.78
N PHE A 126 20.20 -1.09 11.03
CA PHE A 126 20.76 -1.67 12.25
C PHE A 126 22.23 -1.26 12.46
N LYS A 127 23.04 -1.29 11.39
CA LYS A 127 24.44 -0.83 11.47
C LYS A 127 24.52 0.69 11.72
N GLU A 128 23.66 1.50 11.07
CA GLU A 128 23.66 2.95 11.25
C GLU A 128 23.27 3.35 12.69
N PHE A 129 22.22 2.75 13.23
CA PHE A 129 21.81 2.98 14.63
C PHE A 129 22.91 2.59 15.63
N ASN A 130 23.58 1.45 15.41
CA ASN A 130 24.65 0.98 16.30
C ASN A 130 25.91 1.89 16.30
N LYS A 131 26.06 2.81 15.35
CA LYS A 131 27.13 3.81 15.38
C LYS A 131 26.85 4.95 16.37
N GLN A 132 25.58 5.19 16.71
CA GLN A 132 25.16 6.37 17.46
C GLN A 132 24.44 6.04 18.78
N LEU A 133 23.99 4.80 18.95
CA LEU A 133 23.14 4.38 20.07
C LEU A 133 23.68 3.13 20.76
N PRO A 134 23.36 2.92 22.06
CA PRO A 134 23.66 1.67 22.74
C PRO A 134 23.04 0.47 22.03
N ARG A 135 23.77 -0.64 21.96
CA ARG A 135 23.30 -1.87 21.29
C ARG A 135 21.99 -2.41 21.86
N THR A 136 21.78 -2.24 23.17
CA THR A 136 20.54 -2.65 23.85
C THR A 136 19.35 -1.81 23.39
N THR A 137 19.54 -0.50 23.22
CA THR A 137 18.50 0.41 22.67
C THR A 137 18.18 0.05 21.23
N VAL A 138 19.20 -0.22 20.40
CA VAL A 138 18.99 -0.64 19.00
C VAL A 138 18.26 -1.98 18.92
N ALA A 139 18.65 -2.96 19.72
CA ALA A 139 17.98 -4.26 19.76
C ALA A 139 16.51 -4.13 20.18
N LYS A 140 16.21 -3.32 21.21
CA LYS A 140 14.85 -3.03 21.65
C LYS A 140 14.01 -2.38 20.55
N PHE A 141 14.58 -1.41 19.82
CA PHE A 141 13.90 -0.78 18.69
C PHE A 141 13.55 -1.79 17.59
N PHE A 142 14.49 -2.63 17.13
CA PHE A 142 14.21 -3.59 16.07
C PHE A 142 13.24 -4.71 16.50
N GLN A 143 13.18 -5.05 17.80
CA GLN A 143 12.13 -5.93 18.33
C GLN A 143 10.75 -5.26 18.28
N LEU A 144 10.65 -3.98 18.62
CA LEU A 144 9.42 -3.21 18.51
C LEU A 144 9.00 -3.06 17.03
N GLU A 145 9.92 -2.66 16.15
CA GLU A 145 9.68 -2.52 14.72
C GLU A 145 9.16 -3.82 14.10
N HIS A 146 9.73 -4.96 14.46
CA HIS A 146 9.25 -6.27 13.99
C HIS A 146 7.80 -6.54 14.43
N ARG A 147 7.43 -6.20 15.66
CA ARG A 147 6.06 -6.36 16.15
C ARG A 147 5.08 -5.43 15.43
N LEU A 148 5.48 -4.19 15.18
CA LEU A 148 4.67 -3.23 14.41
C LEU A 148 4.46 -3.70 12.98
N ASP A 149 5.50 -4.23 12.32
CA ASP A 149 5.36 -4.82 10.98
C ASP A 149 4.34 -5.97 10.97
N LEU A 150 4.42 -6.90 11.94
CA LEU A 150 3.46 -8.00 12.04
C LEU A 150 2.01 -7.52 12.23
N LEU A 151 1.80 -6.46 13.02
CA LEU A 151 0.46 -5.89 13.21
C LEU A 151 -0.07 -5.25 11.94
N ILE A 152 0.78 -4.55 11.19
CA ILE A 152 0.41 -3.92 9.91
C ILE A 152 0.13 -4.98 8.84
N ASP A 153 0.91 -6.05 8.79
CA ASP A 153 0.72 -7.14 7.81
C ASP A 153 -0.55 -7.99 8.11
N LEU A 154 -1.11 -7.92 9.34
CA LEU A 154 -2.33 -8.64 9.75
C LEU A 154 -3.61 -7.79 9.64
N ALA A 155 -3.51 -6.48 9.44
CA ALA A 155 -4.63 -5.55 9.33
C ALA A 155 -5.15 -5.43 7.90
#